data_24ae0fbcb070645906627fe7af801555
#
_entry.id   24ae0fbcb070645906627fe7af801555
#
_cell.length_a   1.000
_cell.length_b   1.000
_cell.length_c   1.000
_cell.angle_alpha   90.00
_cell.angle_beta   90.00
_cell.angle_gamma   90.00
#
_symmetry.space_group_name_H-M   'P 1'
#
loop_
_entity.id
_entity.type
_entity.pdbx_description
1 polymer ?
#
loop_
_entity_poly.entity_id
_entity_poly.type
_entity_poly.pdbx_seq_one_letter_code
_entity_poly.pdbx_strand_id
1 'polypeptide(L)'
;DDLHNVVKELEAKGLVVDSDGAKVVFLDEFKNKDGEPAAFIVQKQGGGFLYATTDLACLRYRLNVLKANRLLYVVDTRQDLHFKELFVTARKAGWLPENVSAEFVGFGTMMGKDNKPFKTRSGDTVKLVDLLDEAVERATQLVRSKNPDLGEAEAAKIGQTVGIGA
;
A
#
# COMPACT_ATOMS: atom_id res chain seq x y z
N ASP A 1 7.11 1.72 -22.83
CA ASP A 1 5.75 1.29 -22.58
C ASP A 1 5.62 -0.02 -21.84
N ASP A 2 6.10 -0.02 -20.59
CA ASP A 2 6.17 -1.22 -19.76
C ASP A 2 4.77 -1.78 -19.42
N LEU A 3 3.74 -0.94 -19.31
CA LEU A 3 2.37 -1.37 -19.01
C LEU A 3 1.79 -2.31 -20.07
N HIS A 4 2.02 -2.01 -21.35
CA HIS A 4 1.63 -2.90 -22.44
C HIS A 4 2.39 -4.23 -22.37
N ASN A 5 3.67 -4.20 -21.99
CA ASN A 5 4.46 -5.43 -21.85
C ASN A 5 3.98 -6.28 -20.68
N VAL A 6 3.57 -5.67 -19.57
CA VAL A 6 2.95 -6.38 -18.44
C VAL A 6 1.75 -7.19 -18.92
N VAL A 7 0.82 -6.56 -19.63
CA VAL A 7 -0.39 -7.23 -20.12
C VAL A 7 -0.04 -8.34 -21.13
N LYS A 8 0.82 -8.05 -22.12
CA LYS A 8 1.25 -9.03 -23.12
C LYS A 8 1.92 -10.26 -22.51
N GLU A 9 2.76 -10.07 -21.49
CA GLU A 9 3.41 -11.20 -20.83
C GLU A 9 2.42 -12.03 -20.01
N LEU A 10 1.45 -11.42 -19.35
CA LEU A 10 0.37 -12.13 -18.66
C LEU A 10 -0.48 -12.94 -19.65
N GLU A 11 -0.79 -12.37 -20.83
CA GLU A 11 -1.47 -13.05 -21.92
C GLU A 11 -0.65 -14.27 -22.43
N ALA A 12 0.64 -14.04 -22.70
CA ALA A 12 1.53 -15.10 -23.18
C ALA A 12 1.68 -16.26 -22.18
N LYS A 13 1.47 -15.99 -20.89
CA LYS A 13 1.45 -16.99 -19.82
C LYS A 13 0.07 -17.66 -19.64
N GLY A 14 -0.94 -17.27 -20.39
CA GLY A 14 -2.29 -17.78 -20.28
C GLY A 14 -3.03 -17.38 -19.02
N LEU A 15 -2.59 -16.31 -18.36
CA LEU A 15 -3.20 -15.82 -17.11
C LEU A 15 -4.31 -14.81 -17.33
N VAL A 16 -4.40 -14.22 -18.53
CA VAL A 16 -5.40 -13.20 -18.87
C VAL A 16 -6.56 -13.82 -19.62
N VAL A 17 -7.76 -13.42 -19.24
CA VAL A 17 -9.01 -13.73 -19.92
C VAL A 17 -9.68 -12.41 -20.33
N ASP A 18 -10.22 -12.37 -21.56
CA ASP A 18 -11.08 -11.26 -21.98
C ASP A 18 -12.46 -11.44 -21.35
N SER A 19 -12.87 -10.45 -20.56
CA SER A 19 -14.16 -10.42 -19.89
C SER A 19 -14.79 -9.03 -20.06
N ASP A 20 -15.93 -8.99 -20.75
CA ASP A 20 -16.66 -7.76 -21.07
C ASP A 20 -15.81 -6.65 -21.69
N GLY A 21 -14.86 -7.06 -22.54
CA GLY A 21 -13.91 -6.16 -23.21
C GLY A 21 -12.76 -5.65 -22.33
N ALA A 22 -12.66 -6.10 -21.09
CA ALA A 22 -11.52 -5.89 -20.21
C ALA A 22 -10.62 -7.12 -20.19
N LYS A 23 -9.34 -6.92 -19.86
CA LYS A 23 -8.38 -8.00 -19.63
C LYS A 23 -8.24 -8.25 -18.14
N VAL A 24 -8.51 -9.49 -17.72
CA VAL A 24 -8.69 -9.86 -16.32
C VAL A 24 -7.84 -11.09 -15.98
N VAL A 25 -7.23 -11.10 -14.82
CA VAL A 25 -6.67 -12.30 -14.19
C VAL A 25 -7.65 -12.77 -13.13
N PHE A 26 -8.22 -13.96 -13.29
CA PHE A 26 -9.07 -14.56 -12.25
C PHE A 26 -8.23 -15.24 -11.18
N LEU A 27 -8.54 -14.94 -9.92
CA LEU A 27 -7.81 -15.40 -8.74
C LEU A 27 -8.72 -16.27 -7.88
N ASP A 28 -8.56 -17.58 -7.98
CA ASP A 28 -9.35 -18.57 -7.23
C ASP A 28 -9.11 -18.48 -5.71
N GLU A 29 -7.97 -17.92 -5.32
CA GLU A 29 -7.56 -17.69 -3.93
C GLU A 29 -8.46 -16.66 -3.21
N PHE A 30 -9.15 -15.82 -3.98
CA PHE A 30 -10.06 -14.80 -3.47
C PHE A 30 -11.43 -14.97 -4.08
N LYS A 31 -12.46 -14.70 -3.30
CA LYS A 31 -13.83 -14.78 -3.77
C LYS A 31 -14.48 -13.39 -3.76
N ASN A 32 -15.25 -13.11 -4.81
CA ASN A 32 -16.13 -11.96 -4.86
C ASN A 32 -17.39 -12.20 -3.99
N LYS A 33 -18.30 -11.22 -3.96
CA LYS A 33 -19.53 -11.29 -3.17
C LYS A 33 -20.47 -12.44 -3.60
N ASP A 34 -20.34 -12.89 -4.84
CA ASP A 34 -21.17 -13.94 -5.43
C ASP A 34 -20.52 -15.33 -5.30
N GLY A 35 -19.37 -15.41 -4.64
CA GLY A 35 -18.62 -16.66 -4.46
C GLY A 35 -17.74 -17.08 -5.66
N GLU A 36 -17.70 -16.26 -6.70
CA GLU A 36 -16.89 -16.48 -7.88
C GLU A 36 -15.43 -16.01 -7.64
N PRO A 37 -14.45 -16.47 -8.43
CA PRO A 37 -13.08 -15.98 -8.36
C PRO A 37 -13.00 -14.46 -8.47
N ALA A 38 -12.12 -13.84 -7.69
CA ALA A 38 -11.90 -12.41 -7.77
C ALA A 38 -11.29 -12.03 -9.14
N ALA A 39 -11.76 -10.94 -9.69
CA ALA A 39 -11.36 -10.42 -10.99
C ALA A 39 -10.34 -9.29 -10.84
N PHE A 40 -9.05 -9.60 -11.01
CA PHE A 40 -7.97 -8.63 -10.99
C PHE A 40 -7.79 -8.01 -12.39
N ILE A 41 -8.38 -6.83 -12.59
CA ILE A 41 -8.42 -6.17 -13.91
C ILE A 41 -7.07 -5.53 -14.21
N VAL A 42 -6.39 -6.01 -15.26
CA VAL A 42 -5.09 -5.48 -15.71
C VAL A 42 -5.20 -4.51 -16.88
N GLN A 43 -6.32 -4.52 -17.63
CA GLN A 43 -6.61 -3.51 -18.63
C GLN A 43 -8.13 -3.32 -18.75
N LYS A 44 -8.58 -2.08 -18.78
CA LYS A 44 -10.00 -1.74 -18.97
C LYS A 44 -10.44 -1.97 -20.42
N GLN A 45 -11.73 -2.11 -20.60
CA GLN A 45 -12.37 -1.90 -21.90
C GLN A 45 -11.91 -0.57 -22.52
N GLY A 46 -11.55 -0.59 -23.80
CA GLY A 46 -10.99 0.58 -24.48
C GLY A 46 -9.48 0.79 -24.27
N GLY A 47 -8.77 -0.16 -23.62
CA GLY A 47 -7.31 -0.20 -23.55
C GLY A 47 -6.65 0.61 -22.42
N GLY A 48 -7.43 1.26 -21.55
CA GLY A 48 -6.90 2.01 -20.42
C GLY A 48 -6.30 1.11 -19.33
N PHE A 49 -5.22 1.58 -18.68
CA PHE A 49 -4.60 0.87 -17.56
C PHE A 49 -5.13 1.31 -16.22
N LEU A 50 -4.97 0.45 -15.22
CA LEU A 50 -5.35 0.63 -13.82
C LEU A 50 -4.12 0.62 -12.91
N TYR A 51 -4.33 0.95 -11.63
CA TYR A 51 -3.29 0.80 -10.60
C TYR A 51 -2.72 -0.62 -10.54
N ALA A 52 -3.54 -1.65 -10.77
CA ALA A 52 -3.09 -3.04 -10.85
C ALA A 52 -1.93 -3.21 -11.84
N THR A 53 -2.05 -2.65 -13.03
CA THR A 53 -1.00 -2.76 -14.07
C THR A 53 0.24 -1.96 -13.72
N THR A 54 0.05 -0.73 -13.20
CA THR A 54 1.18 0.11 -12.78
C THR A 54 1.93 -0.50 -11.60
N ASP A 55 1.22 -1.11 -10.65
CA ASP A 55 1.85 -1.76 -9.50
C ASP A 55 2.59 -3.03 -9.90
N LEU A 56 2.06 -3.83 -10.84
CA LEU A 56 2.77 -4.97 -11.43
C LEU A 56 4.04 -4.52 -12.17
N ALA A 57 3.98 -3.44 -12.96
CA ALA A 57 5.15 -2.87 -13.64
C ALA A 57 6.20 -2.39 -12.63
N CYS A 58 5.77 -1.68 -11.57
CA CYS A 58 6.65 -1.25 -10.48
C CYS A 58 7.31 -2.43 -9.75
N LEU A 59 6.55 -3.50 -9.46
CA LEU A 59 7.08 -4.70 -8.84
C LEU A 59 8.17 -5.33 -9.71
N ARG A 60 7.91 -5.50 -11.01
CA ARG A 60 8.90 -6.00 -11.97
C ARG A 60 10.16 -5.14 -12.02
N TYR A 61 10.01 -3.83 -12.09
CA TYR A 61 11.15 -2.89 -12.07
C TYR A 61 11.99 -3.07 -10.80
N ARG A 62 11.35 -3.12 -9.64
CA ARG A 62 12.04 -3.31 -8.36
C ARG A 62 12.84 -4.62 -8.29
N LEU A 63 12.29 -5.68 -8.86
CA LEU A 63 12.96 -6.98 -8.89
C LEU A 63 14.03 -7.07 -9.98
N ASN A 64 13.73 -6.64 -11.19
CA ASN A 64 14.60 -6.85 -12.34
C ASN A 64 15.70 -5.80 -12.47
N VAL A 65 15.40 -4.54 -12.11
CA VAL A 65 16.36 -3.42 -12.25
C VAL A 65 17.02 -3.10 -10.93
N LEU A 66 16.24 -2.91 -9.85
CA LEU A 66 16.78 -2.56 -8.54
C LEU A 66 17.31 -3.79 -7.76
N LYS A 67 17.02 -5.00 -8.24
CA LYS A 67 17.46 -6.26 -7.61
C LYS A 67 17.04 -6.37 -6.14
N ALA A 68 15.87 -5.81 -5.81
CA ALA A 68 15.33 -5.89 -4.46
C ALA A 68 15.00 -7.34 -4.09
N ASN A 69 15.39 -7.75 -2.90
CA ASN A 69 15.06 -9.07 -2.33
C ASN A 69 13.97 -8.99 -1.25
N ARG A 70 13.59 -7.77 -0.88
CA ARG A 70 12.46 -7.49 0.02
C ARG A 70 11.74 -6.23 -0.42
N LEU A 71 10.42 -6.31 -0.56
CA LEU A 71 9.55 -5.22 -0.95
C LEU A 71 8.55 -4.95 0.18
N LEU A 72 8.57 -3.73 0.73
CA LEU A 72 7.62 -3.30 1.75
C LEU A 72 6.66 -2.26 1.13
N TYR A 73 5.37 -2.56 1.17
CA TYR A 73 4.31 -1.68 0.69
C TYR A 73 3.59 -1.07 1.89
N VAL A 74 4.03 0.13 2.27
CA VAL A 74 3.46 0.87 3.40
C VAL A 74 2.31 1.72 2.89
N VAL A 75 1.09 1.26 3.09
CA VAL A 75 -0.13 1.84 2.52
C VAL A 75 -1.32 1.71 3.48
N ASP A 76 -2.41 2.42 3.17
CA ASP A 76 -3.66 2.35 3.95
C ASP A 76 -4.24 0.92 3.95
N THR A 77 -4.71 0.44 5.10
CA THR A 77 -5.28 -0.91 5.28
C THR A 77 -6.44 -1.22 4.34
N ARG A 78 -7.12 -0.22 3.80
CA ARG A 78 -8.18 -0.41 2.78
C ARG A 78 -7.66 -1.00 1.47
N GLN A 79 -6.35 -0.99 1.23
CA GLN A 79 -5.72 -1.55 0.03
C GLN A 79 -5.23 -3.00 0.23
N ASP A 80 -5.50 -3.62 1.38
CA ASP A 80 -5.02 -4.98 1.71
C ASP A 80 -5.36 -6.01 0.63
N LEU A 81 -6.62 -6.05 0.20
CA LEU A 81 -7.04 -6.99 -0.85
C LEU A 81 -6.30 -6.75 -2.17
N HIS A 82 -6.18 -5.48 -2.60
CA HIS A 82 -5.45 -5.14 -3.82
C HIS A 82 -4.01 -5.67 -3.81
N PHE A 83 -3.28 -5.51 -2.71
CA PHE A 83 -1.89 -6.00 -2.62
C PHE A 83 -1.81 -7.51 -2.51
N LYS A 84 -2.76 -8.18 -1.87
CA LYS A 84 -2.86 -9.64 -1.88
C LYS A 84 -3.06 -10.18 -3.29
N GLU A 85 -3.98 -9.61 -4.06
CA GLU A 85 -4.23 -9.95 -5.45
C GLU A 85 -3.01 -9.67 -6.34
N LEU A 86 -2.34 -8.52 -6.13
CA LEU A 86 -1.09 -8.14 -6.80
C LEU A 86 0.00 -9.19 -6.61
N PHE A 87 0.25 -9.59 -5.35
CA PHE A 87 1.33 -10.55 -5.04
C PHE A 87 1.02 -11.94 -5.59
N VAL A 88 -0.21 -12.40 -5.50
CA VAL A 88 -0.63 -13.69 -6.07
C VAL A 88 -0.49 -13.66 -7.59
N THR A 89 -0.93 -12.60 -8.26
CA THR A 89 -0.76 -12.44 -9.70
C THR A 89 0.71 -12.44 -10.10
N ALA A 90 1.55 -11.70 -9.39
CA ALA A 90 2.99 -11.65 -9.65
C ALA A 90 3.67 -13.01 -9.44
N ARG A 91 3.25 -13.82 -8.46
CA ARG A 91 3.74 -15.19 -8.26
C ARG A 91 3.28 -16.12 -9.37
N LYS A 92 2.01 -16.12 -9.74
CA LYS A 92 1.47 -16.90 -10.87
C LYS A 92 2.19 -16.57 -12.18
N ALA A 93 2.54 -15.30 -12.38
CA ALA A 93 3.31 -14.86 -13.53
C ALA A 93 4.80 -15.27 -13.48
N GLY A 94 5.28 -15.81 -12.36
CA GLY A 94 6.69 -16.13 -12.15
C GLY A 94 7.60 -14.91 -12.00
N TRP A 95 7.02 -13.73 -11.78
CA TRP A 95 7.79 -12.49 -11.57
C TRP A 95 8.28 -12.34 -10.14
N LEU A 96 7.52 -12.81 -9.15
CA LEU A 96 7.88 -12.77 -7.73
C LEU A 96 8.34 -14.16 -7.27
N PRO A 97 9.67 -14.43 -7.25
CA PRO A 97 10.20 -15.73 -6.86
C PRO A 97 10.07 -15.94 -5.34
N GLU A 98 10.11 -17.21 -4.91
CA GLU A 98 9.89 -17.59 -3.49
C GLU A 98 10.91 -17.00 -2.52
N ASN A 99 12.14 -16.81 -2.98
CA ASN A 99 13.21 -16.22 -2.18
C ASN A 99 13.12 -14.69 -2.03
N VAL A 100 12.11 -14.05 -2.62
CA VAL A 100 11.84 -12.61 -2.48
C VAL A 100 10.59 -12.40 -1.64
N SER A 101 10.72 -11.58 -0.61
CA SER A 101 9.60 -11.15 0.24
C SER A 101 8.91 -9.93 -0.34
N ALA A 102 7.59 -10.00 -0.49
CA ALA A 102 6.73 -8.86 -0.76
C ALA A 102 5.69 -8.77 0.36
N GLU A 103 5.74 -7.69 1.13
CA GLU A 103 4.98 -7.53 2.36
C GLU A 103 4.09 -6.29 2.30
N PHE A 104 2.84 -6.47 2.67
CA PHE A 104 1.90 -5.39 2.90
C PHE A 104 2.04 -4.91 4.35
N VAL A 105 2.35 -3.63 4.53
CA VAL A 105 2.44 -2.98 5.84
C VAL A 105 1.34 -1.93 5.89
N GLY A 106 0.17 -2.35 6.37
CA GLY A 106 -1.00 -1.49 6.41
C GLY A 106 -1.00 -0.53 7.60
N PHE A 107 -1.30 0.74 7.35
CA PHE A 107 -1.60 1.68 8.42
C PHE A 107 -3.08 2.03 8.44
N GLY A 108 -3.59 2.42 9.63
CA GLY A 108 -4.98 2.79 9.84
C GLY A 108 -5.33 4.12 9.19
N THR A 109 -6.62 4.33 8.94
CA THR A 109 -7.11 5.60 8.42
C THR A 109 -6.94 6.70 9.44
N MET A 110 -6.30 7.81 9.04
CA MET A 110 -6.20 9.00 9.88
C MET A 110 -7.58 9.64 10.04
N MET A 111 -7.97 9.84 11.31
CA MET A 111 -9.28 10.39 11.66
C MET A 111 -9.15 11.84 12.12
N GLY A 112 -10.07 12.68 11.70
CA GLY A 112 -10.20 14.05 12.21
C GLY A 112 -10.80 14.09 13.62
N LYS A 113 -10.85 15.30 14.21
CA LYS A 113 -11.46 15.55 15.54
C LYS A 113 -12.95 15.17 15.59
N ASP A 114 -13.61 15.10 14.43
CA ASP A 114 -15.01 14.69 14.25
C ASP A 114 -15.17 13.17 14.06
N ASN A 115 -14.13 12.38 14.29
CA ASN A 115 -14.10 10.94 14.08
C ASN A 115 -14.42 10.51 12.63
N LYS A 116 -14.16 11.39 11.65
CA LYS A 116 -14.31 11.07 10.24
C LYS A 116 -12.93 11.04 9.55
N PRO A 117 -12.76 10.19 8.53
CA PRO A 117 -11.54 10.19 7.74
C PRO A 117 -11.27 11.56 7.13
N PHE A 118 -10.01 12.00 7.12
CA PHE A 118 -9.62 13.21 6.40
C PHE A 118 -9.98 13.09 4.92
N LYS A 119 -10.73 14.09 4.41
CA LYS A 119 -11.09 14.16 3.00
C LYS A 119 -10.03 14.94 2.24
N THR A 120 -9.25 14.28 1.41
CA THR A 120 -8.22 14.89 0.55
C THR A 120 -8.78 15.87 -0.49
N ARG A 121 -10.10 15.93 -0.70
CA ARG A 121 -10.75 16.77 -1.72
C ARG A 121 -11.28 18.12 -1.22
N SER A 122 -11.23 18.41 0.08
CA SER A 122 -11.83 19.63 0.66
C SER A 122 -10.85 20.78 0.92
N GLY A 123 -9.62 20.72 0.44
CA GLY A 123 -8.65 21.81 0.59
C GLY A 123 -7.95 21.92 1.97
N ASP A 124 -8.54 21.37 3.01
CA ASP A 124 -7.97 21.29 4.36
C ASP A 124 -7.22 19.97 4.53
N THR A 125 -6.14 19.81 3.80
CA THR A 125 -5.23 18.65 4.00
C THR A 125 -4.31 18.94 5.18
N VAL A 126 -4.51 18.23 6.29
CA VAL A 126 -3.54 18.23 7.38
C VAL A 126 -2.27 17.56 6.83
N LYS A 127 -1.16 18.28 6.89
CA LYS A 127 0.13 17.72 6.44
C LYS A 127 0.59 16.66 7.42
N LEU A 128 1.22 15.60 6.91
CA LEU A 128 1.79 14.54 7.76
C LEU A 128 2.78 15.12 8.79
N VAL A 129 3.58 16.09 8.39
CA VAL A 129 4.54 16.74 9.29
C VAL A 129 3.84 17.38 10.48
N ASP A 130 2.71 18.08 10.28
CA ASP A 130 1.97 18.74 11.36
C ASP A 130 1.43 17.73 12.38
N LEU A 131 1.04 16.54 11.92
CA LEU A 131 0.58 15.44 12.78
C LEU A 131 1.73 14.83 13.60
N LEU A 132 2.90 14.69 12.98
CA LEU A 132 4.10 14.19 13.68
C LEU A 132 4.56 15.18 14.73
N ASP A 133 4.55 16.48 14.41
CA ASP A 133 4.91 17.54 15.36
C ASP A 133 3.93 17.58 16.55
N GLU A 134 2.63 17.47 16.30
CA GLU A 134 1.61 17.39 17.35
C GLU A 134 1.80 16.13 18.22
N ALA A 135 2.13 14.98 17.63
CA ALA A 135 2.39 13.74 18.36
C ALA A 135 3.60 13.90 19.29
N VAL A 136 4.69 14.50 18.80
CA VAL A 136 5.89 14.81 19.60
C VAL A 136 5.57 15.77 20.74
N GLU A 137 4.82 16.83 20.46
CA GLU A 137 4.44 17.81 21.48
C GLU A 137 3.61 17.16 22.59
N ARG A 138 2.56 16.42 22.24
CA ARG A 138 1.71 15.70 23.20
C ARG A 138 2.50 14.69 24.04
N ALA A 139 3.38 13.91 23.40
CA ALA A 139 4.23 12.96 24.11
C ALA A 139 5.18 13.68 25.08
N THR A 140 5.79 14.78 24.67
CA THR A 140 6.67 15.61 25.54
C THR A 140 5.92 16.15 26.74
N GLN A 141 4.71 16.70 26.55
CA GLN A 141 3.86 17.21 27.62
C GLN A 141 3.50 16.09 28.61
N LEU A 142 3.16 14.90 28.10
CA LEU A 142 2.83 13.75 28.95
C LEU A 142 4.04 13.27 29.76
N VAL A 143 5.23 13.21 29.16
CA VAL A 143 6.48 12.86 29.84
C VAL A 143 6.75 13.83 30.98
N ARG A 144 6.67 15.15 30.74
CA ARG A 144 6.86 16.19 31.76
C ARG A 144 5.86 16.09 32.91
N SER A 145 4.58 15.84 32.57
CA SER A 145 3.53 15.72 33.60
C SER A 145 3.73 14.52 34.52
N LYS A 146 4.27 13.42 34.00
CA LYS A 146 4.54 12.20 34.75
C LYS A 146 5.89 12.19 35.48
N ASN A 147 6.85 12.98 34.99
CA ASN A 147 8.20 13.05 35.53
C ASN A 147 8.64 14.54 35.68
N PRO A 148 8.14 15.27 36.69
CA PRO A 148 8.42 16.68 36.86
C PRO A 148 9.90 17.03 37.04
N ASP A 149 10.66 16.07 37.57
CA ASP A 149 12.10 16.24 37.86
C ASP A 149 13.01 16.01 36.63
N LEU A 150 12.41 15.60 35.50
CA LEU A 150 13.17 15.31 34.29
C LEU A 150 13.64 16.59 33.60
N GLY A 151 14.92 16.64 33.23
CA GLY A 151 15.47 17.79 32.51
C GLY A 151 14.74 18.02 31.16
N GLU A 152 14.63 19.31 30.78
CA GLU A 152 13.84 19.72 29.61
C GLU A 152 14.32 19.04 28.30
N ALA A 153 15.64 18.95 28.09
CA ALA A 153 16.23 18.30 26.93
C ALA A 153 15.96 16.79 26.89
N GLU A 154 15.95 16.14 28.03
CA GLU A 154 15.68 14.72 28.15
C GLU A 154 14.19 14.42 27.92
N ALA A 155 13.30 15.23 28.49
CA ALA A 155 11.85 15.13 28.23
C ALA A 155 11.53 15.32 26.74
N ALA A 156 12.16 16.27 26.07
CA ALA A 156 11.99 16.49 24.64
C ALA A 156 12.50 15.31 23.80
N LYS A 157 13.64 14.72 24.14
CA LYS A 157 14.18 13.55 23.46
C LYS A 157 13.27 12.32 23.60
N ILE A 158 12.76 12.07 24.79
CA ILE A 158 11.81 10.97 25.04
C ILE A 158 10.50 11.25 24.28
N GLY A 159 10.01 12.48 24.35
CA GLY A 159 8.79 12.90 23.62
C GLY A 159 8.91 12.71 22.12
N GLN A 160 10.06 13.04 21.53
CA GLN A 160 10.34 12.80 20.12
C GLN A 160 10.36 11.31 19.79
N THR A 161 11.04 10.50 20.59
CA THR A 161 11.14 9.05 20.37
C THR A 161 9.77 8.37 20.44
N VAL A 162 8.98 8.72 21.47
CA VAL A 162 7.63 8.15 21.66
C VAL A 162 6.64 8.71 20.65
N GLY A 163 6.66 10.02 20.40
CA GLY A 163 5.72 10.67 19.48
C GLY A 163 5.85 10.20 18.02
N ILE A 164 7.08 9.93 17.56
CA ILE A 164 7.31 9.40 16.22
C ILE A 164 7.11 7.88 16.16
N GLY A 165 7.35 7.17 17.26
CA GLY A 165 7.29 5.70 17.33
C GLY A 165 5.92 5.11 17.65
N ALA A 166 4.94 5.93 18.01
CA ALA A 166 3.59 5.51 18.30
C ALA A 166 2.72 5.55 17.04
#